data_92ec5f2da43545a6a85f65e3d4aa48dd
#
_entry.id   92ec5f2da43545a6a85f65e3d4aa48dd
#
_cell.length_a   1.000
_cell.length_b   1.000
_cell.length_c   1.000
_cell.angle_alpha   90.00
_cell.angle_beta   90.00
_cell.angle_gamma   90.00
#
_symmetry.space_group_name_H-M   'P 1'
#
loop_
_entity.id
_entity.type
_entity.pdbx_description
1 polymer ?
#
loop_
_entity_poly.entity_id
_entity_poly.type
_entity_poly.pdbx_seq_one_letter_code
_entity_poly.pdbx_strand_id
1 'polypeptide(L)'
;MAKDMEKWDVEDTAFWEQTGKGVANRNLWISIPNLLCGFAVWLMWGMITVQMLNAGFPFSQAELFTLTAIAGLTGATLRIPASFMIRIAGGRNTVFLTTALLIPPALLTGLFLQDPETPLWKFQLAALLSGIGGGNFAASMSNISTFFPRRQQGLALGLNAGLGNFGVTTMQILIPTVMTVGIFGAIAGDPIALVRDSGTLIGRIEAGTPTYIQNAGFIWAAVLIPLVTLAWFGMNNLKPLSPDMTGTLSSFGKVLGLYGIGFLTSVIGLYLFLPAPTGLGVMNVFVAVVLICVLTLVLLRFIPGRVGDSMANQFAIFKDKHTWSMTILYILTFGSFIGYSMALPLGITVIFGYTSVEVEGVMQRVENPNAPSALTYAWIGPFIGALIRPPGGWLSDKFGGSIVTQWVAAVMVIASAAVGYVMMLAYQSQTPEQYFFIFLVLFLIIFAATGIGNGSTFRTIGVIYNREQAGPVLGWTSAVAAYGAFVAPIIIGEQVRGGTPEYAMYGFAVFYALCMILNWWFYLRPNAYVKNP
;
A
#
# COMPACT_ATOMS: atom_id res chain seq x y z
N MET A 1 21.76 -23.57 2.79
CA MET A 1 21.11 -22.83 1.69
C MET A 1 20.20 -23.79 0.94
N ALA A 2 18.94 -23.44 0.76
CA ALA A 2 18.02 -24.25 -0.01
C ALA A 2 18.50 -24.34 -1.47
N LYS A 3 18.44 -25.55 -2.05
CA LYS A 3 18.90 -25.78 -3.43
C LYS A 3 17.90 -25.17 -4.43
N ASP A 4 18.41 -24.69 -5.56
CA ASP A 4 17.58 -24.36 -6.71
C ASP A 4 16.92 -25.65 -7.25
N MET A 5 15.62 -25.55 -7.60
CA MET A 5 14.85 -26.68 -8.09
C MET A 5 15.01 -26.81 -9.61
N GLU A 6 15.64 -27.91 -10.06
CA GLU A 6 15.86 -28.21 -11.48
C GLU A 6 14.59 -28.76 -12.15
N LYS A 7 13.74 -29.45 -11.38
CA LYS A 7 12.45 -29.99 -11.83
C LYS A 7 11.35 -29.47 -10.93
N TRP A 8 10.24 -29.06 -11.52
CA TRP A 8 9.10 -28.57 -10.76
C TRP A 8 7.80 -28.87 -11.52
N ASP A 9 7.09 -29.90 -11.09
CA ASP A 9 5.80 -30.31 -11.64
C ASP A 9 4.80 -30.55 -10.50
N VAL A 10 4.10 -29.48 -10.09
CA VAL A 10 3.14 -29.53 -8.98
C VAL A 10 1.80 -30.14 -9.33
N GLU A 11 1.49 -30.35 -10.61
CA GLU A 11 0.28 -31.02 -11.04
C GLU A 11 0.45 -32.56 -10.99
N ASP A 12 1.70 -33.08 -11.02
CA ASP A 12 1.97 -34.47 -10.71
C ASP A 12 1.75 -34.74 -9.20
N THR A 13 0.77 -35.57 -8.90
CA THR A 13 0.36 -35.88 -7.52
C THR A 13 1.48 -36.57 -6.74
N ALA A 14 2.25 -37.44 -7.38
CA ALA A 14 3.36 -38.15 -6.73
C ALA A 14 4.48 -37.17 -6.35
N PHE A 15 4.91 -36.33 -7.29
CA PHE A 15 5.88 -35.27 -7.02
C PHE A 15 5.40 -34.31 -5.93
N TRP A 16 4.12 -33.93 -5.99
CA TRP A 16 3.55 -33.00 -5.01
C TRP A 16 3.63 -33.56 -3.59
N GLU A 17 3.12 -34.76 -3.36
CA GLU A 17 3.11 -35.34 -2.00
C GLU A 17 4.50 -35.69 -1.46
N GLN A 18 5.43 -36.11 -2.34
CA GLN A 18 6.79 -36.49 -1.91
C GLN A 18 7.72 -35.29 -1.68
N THR A 19 7.63 -34.24 -2.49
CA THR A 19 8.60 -33.15 -2.50
C THR A 19 7.95 -31.76 -2.57
N GLY A 20 7.01 -31.55 -3.49
CA GLY A 20 6.49 -30.25 -3.85
C GLY A 20 5.84 -29.53 -2.67
N LYS A 21 4.97 -30.21 -1.93
CA LYS A 21 4.22 -29.68 -0.81
C LYS A 21 5.10 -29.11 0.32
N GLY A 22 6.15 -29.82 0.70
CA GLY A 22 7.09 -29.36 1.74
C GLY A 22 7.87 -28.11 1.32
N VAL A 23 8.35 -28.11 0.08
CA VAL A 23 9.07 -26.96 -0.49
C VAL A 23 8.13 -25.75 -0.66
N ALA A 24 6.93 -25.97 -1.20
CA ALA A 24 5.95 -24.90 -1.41
C ALA A 24 5.54 -24.23 -0.09
N ASN A 25 5.18 -25.02 0.92
CA ASN A 25 4.79 -24.51 2.24
C ASN A 25 5.93 -23.71 2.89
N ARG A 26 7.18 -24.21 2.84
CA ARG A 26 8.32 -23.46 3.36
C ARG A 26 8.48 -22.11 2.68
N ASN A 27 8.42 -22.07 1.34
CA ASN A 27 8.51 -20.80 0.59
C ASN A 27 7.34 -19.86 0.94
N LEU A 28 6.11 -20.35 1.11
CA LEU A 28 4.96 -19.55 1.50
C LEU A 28 5.16 -18.92 2.89
N TRP A 29 5.53 -19.73 3.89
CA TRP A 29 5.67 -19.25 5.27
C TRP A 29 6.87 -18.32 5.47
N ILE A 30 7.87 -18.37 4.59
CA ILE A 30 8.96 -17.37 4.55
C ILE A 30 8.50 -16.11 3.79
N SER A 31 7.74 -16.27 2.71
CA SER A 31 7.25 -15.16 1.90
C SER A 31 6.33 -14.22 2.69
N ILE A 32 5.43 -14.77 3.51
CA ILE A 32 4.43 -14.00 4.28
C ILE A 32 5.07 -12.93 5.18
N PRO A 33 6.01 -13.22 6.10
CA PRO A 33 6.60 -12.19 6.94
C PRO A 33 7.47 -11.19 6.14
N ASN A 34 8.13 -11.61 5.06
CA ASN A 34 8.83 -10.69 4.16
C ASN A 34 7.86 -9.70 3.50
N LEU A 35 6.70 -10.17 3.05
CA LEU A 35 5.66 -9.33 2.47
C LEU A 35 5.01 -8.42 3.52
N LEU A 36 4.77 -8.92 4.72
CA LEU A 36 4.25 -8.14 5.86
C LEU A 36 5.16 -6.96 6.15
N CYS A 37 6.48 -7.17 6.27
CA CYS A 37 7.44 -6.09 6.47
C CYS A 37 7.54 -5.16 5.26
N GLY A 38 7.35 -5.68 4.04
CA GLY A 38 7.24 -4.85 2.84
C GLY A 38 6.11 -3.84 2.95
N PHE A 39 4.90 -4.26 3.33
CA PHE A 39 3.77 -3.36 3.58
C PHE A 39 4.03 -2.39 4.73
N ALA A 40 4.63 -2.86 5.81
CA ALA A 40 4.89 -2.05 6.99
C ALA A 40 5.85 -0.89 6.68
N VAL A 41 7.00 -1.17 6.05
CA VAL A 41 7.98 -0.13 5.67
C VAL A 41 7.43 0.80 4.60
N TRP A 42 6.65 0.28 3.65
CA TRP A 42 6.02 1.11 2.62
C TRP A 42 5.08 2.16 3.22
N LEU A 43 4.25 1.75 4.20
CA LEU A 43 3.15 2.55 4.72
C LEU A 43 3.44 3.24 6.07
N MET A 44 4.63 3.04 6.65
CA MET A 44 5.00 3.62 7.96
C MET A 44 4.88 5.15 8.01
N TRP A 45 4.99 5.82 6.86
CA TRP A 45 4.91 7.27 6.75
C TRP A 45 3.56 7.83 7.17
N GLY A 46 2.48 7.05 7.04
CA GLY A 46 1.16 7.44 7.55
C GLY A 46 1.11 7.62 9.07
N MET A 47 1.95 6.89 9.82
CA MET A 47 2.06 7.02 11.28
C MET A 47 3.18 7.99 11.69
N ILE A 48 4.30 7.95 10.98
CA ILE A 48 5.47 8.81 11.27
C ILE A 48 5.10 10.29 11.11
N THR A 49 4.35 10.67 10.08
CA THR A 49 3.95 12.07 9.85
C THR A 49 3.05 12.61 10.95
N VAL A 50 2.21 11.78 11.57
CA VAL A 50 1.45 12.16 12.77
C VAL A 50 2.38 12.50 13.91
N GLN A 51 3.39 11.67 14.14
CA GLN A 51 4.34 11.90 15.23
C GLN A 51 5.32 13.04 14.95
N MET A 52 5.68 13.27 13.69
CA MET A 52 6.45 14.46 13.32
C MET A 52 5.68 15.74 13.69
N LEU A 53 4.36 15.76 13.43
CA LEU A 53 3.50 16.86 13.82
C LEU A 53 3.44 17.02 15.36
N ASN A 54 3.31 15.90 16.10
CA ASN A 54 3.22 15.90 17.55
C ASN A 54 4.56 16.23 18.23
N ALA A 55 5.68 15.91 17.59
CA ALA A 55 7.03 16.20 18.07
C ALA A 55 7.58 17.58 17.62
N GLY A 56 6.76 18.36 16.89
CA GLY A 56 7.11 19.73 16.51
C GLY A 56 8.12 19.87 15.37
N PHE A 57 8.18 18.89 14.45
CA PHE A 57 8.96 19.04 13.23
C PHE A 57 8.44 20.24 12.42
N PRO A 58 9.33 21.08 11.82
CA PRO A 58 8.95 22.34 11.20
C PRO A 58 8.34 22.17 9.80
N PHE A 59 7.40 21.22 9.63
CA PHE A 59 6.74 20.93 8.38
C PHE A 59 5.25 21.25 8.45
N SER A 60 4.75 21.85 7.38
CA SER A 60 3.32 22.11 7.22
C SER A 60 2.54 20.79 7.06
N GLN A 61 1.25 20.83 7.39
CA GLN A 61 0.35 19.70 7.19
C GLN A 61 0.35 19.22 5.73
N ALA A 62 0.39 20.14 4.75
CA ALA A 62 0.45 19.82 3.33
C ALA A 62 1.74 19.07 2.96
N GLU A 63 2.89 19.48 3.51
CA GLU A 63 4.16 18.78 3.31
C GLU A 63 4.14 17.37 3.91
N LEU A 64 3.53 17.18 5.08
CA LEU A 64 3.38 15.87 5.71
C LEU A 64 2.46 14.94 4.90
N PHE A 65 1.35 15.43 4.35
CA PHE A 65 0.53 14.64 3.43
C PHE A 65 1.30 14.28 2.15
N THR A 66 2.07 15.21 1.60
CA THR A 66 2.91 14.98 0.42
C THR A 66 4.00 13.95 0.71
N LEU A 67 4.65 14.02 1.88
CA LEU A 67 5.66 13.05 2.30
C LEU A 67 5.07 11.63 2.36
N THR A 68 3.89 11.50 2.95
CA THR A 68 3.13 10.24 2.97
C THR A 68 2.85 9.72 1.55
N ALA A 69 2.45 10.61 0.66
CA ALA A 69 2.09 10.27 -0.72
C ALA A 69 3.29 9.82 -1.57
N ILE A 70 4.50 10.36 -1.34
CA ILE A 70 5.72 9.98 -2.08
C ILE A 70 5.99 8.47 -1.97
N ALA A 71 5.92 7.89 -0.78
CA ALA A 71 6.05 6.45 -0.58
C ALA A 71 4.96 5.68 -1.34
N GLY A 72 3.72 6.21 -1.33
CA GLY A 72 2.59 5.65 -2.06
C GLY A 72 2.83 5.57 -3.56
N LEU A 73 3.29 6.65 -4.16
CA LEU A 73 3.61 6.74 -5.60
C LEU A 73 4.68 5.72 -6.00
N THR A 74 5.81 5.73 -5.29
CA THR A 74 6.93 4.85 -5.63
C THR A 74 6.53 3.39 -5.46
N GLY A 75 5.82 3.05 -4.39
CA GLY A 75 5.37 1.67 -4.15
C GLY A 75 4.42 1.15 -5.22
N ALA A 76 3.55 2.00 -5.74
CA ALA A 76 2.69 1.66 -6.86
C ALA A 76 3.49 1.46 -8.16
N THR A 77 4.39 2.40 -8.47
CA THR A 77 5.22 2.35 -9.69
C THR A 77 6.09 1.11 -9.71
N LEU A 78 6.76 0.78 -8.60
CA LEU A 78 7.66 -0.38 -8.52
C LEU A 78 6.93 -1.72 -8.62
N ARG A 79 5.61 -1.80 -8.39
CA ARG A 79 4.82 -3.01 -8.65
C ARG A 79 4.81 -3.39 -10.13
N ILE A 80 4.86 -2.41 -11.04
CA ILE A 80 4.84 -2.67 -12.48
C ILE A 80 6.04 -3.55 -12.87
N PRO A 81 7.32 -3.13 -12.68
CA PRO A 81 8.47 -3.99 -12.99
C PRO A 81 8.54 -5.24 -12.09
N ALA A 82 8.12 -5.17 -10.82
CA ALA A 82 8.17 -6.28 -9.89
C ALA A 82 7.33 -7.49 -10.33
N SER A 83 6.26 -7.26 -11.09
CA SER A 83 5.40 -8.33 -11.62
C SER A 83 6.14 -9.28 -12.57
N PHE A 84 7.27 -8.85 -13.13
CA PHE A 84 8.03 -9.61 -14.14
C PHE A 84 9.32 -10.23 -13.59
N MET A 85 9.74 -9.88 -12.37
CA MET A 85 11.06 -10.22 -11.82
C MET A 85 11.26 -11.72 -11.62
N ILE A 86 10.21 -12.47 -11.27
CA ILE A 86 10.33 -13.89 -10.91
C ILE A 86 10.84 -14.73 -12.08
N ARG A 87 10.33 -14.50 -13.30
CA ARG A 87 10.80 -15.20 -14.50
C ARG A 87 12.24 -14.84 -14.88
N ILE A 88 12.66 -13.63 -14.52
CA ILE A 88 13.95 -13.04 -14.93
C ILE A 88 15.06 -13.35 -13.95
N ALA A 89 14.75 -13.34 -12.65
CA ALA A 89 15.75 -13.38 -11.59
C ALA A 89 15.61 -14.57 -10.62
N GLY A 90 14.47 -15.28 -10.66
CA GLY A 90 14.15 -16.35 -9.72
C GLY A 90 13.50 -15.83 -8.44
N GLY A 91 12.72 -16.70 -7.78
CA GLY A 91 11.90 -16.33 -6.63
C GLY A 91 12.71 -15.94 -5.40
N ARG A 92 13.64 -16.83 -4.98
CA ARG A 92 14.54 -16.56 -3.83
C ARG A 92 15.33 -15.28 -4.04
N ASN A 93 15.98 -15.15 -5.19
CA ASN A 93 16.85 -14.01 -5.48
C ASN A 93 16.09 -12.70 -5.43
N THR A 94 14.86 -12.69 -5.98
CA THR A 94 14.00 -11.51 -5.97
C THR A 94 13.54 -11.16 -4.56
N VAL A 95 12.97 -12.10 -3.81
CA VAL A 95 12.46 -11.83 -2.45
C VAL A 95 13.60 -11.42 -1.52
N PHE A 96 14.74 -12.10 -1.58
CA PHE A 96 15.92 -11.74 -0.81
C PHE A 96 16.36 -10.30 -1.07
N LEU A 97 16.60 -9.96 -2.34
CA LEU A 97 17.13 -8.64 -2.69
C LEU A 97 16.12 -7.52 -2.38
N THR A 98 14.85 -7.70 -2.76
CA THR A 98 13.83 -6.66 -2.55
C THR A 98 13.52 -6.44 -1.06
N THR A 99 13.65 -7.48 -0.23
CA THR A 99 13.55 -7.34 1.24
C THR A 99 14.81 -6.67 1.82
N ALA A 100 16.01 -7.04 1.35
CA ALA A 100 17.26 -6.41 1.78
C ALA A 100 17.30 -4.91 1.45
N LEU A 101 16.77 -4.51 0.30
CA LEU A 101 16.68 -3.12 -0.12
C LEU A 101 15.72 -2.27 0.74
N LEU A 102 14.92 -2.86 1.65
CA LEU A 102 14.12 -2.12 2.62
C LEU A 102 14.92 -1.71 3.87
N ILE A 103 16.07 -2.32 4.12
CA ILE A 103 16.91 -1.98 5.28
C ILE A 103 17.44 -0.54 5.19
N PRO A 104 18.00 -0.06 4.06
CA PRO A 104 18.43 1.34 3.95
C PRO A 104 17.35 2.36 4.26
N PRO A 105 16.15 2.36 3.66
CA PRO A 105 15.13 3.36 4.00
C PRO A 105 14.65 3.27 5.46
N ALA A 106 14.58 2.08 6.06
CA ALA A 106 14.25 1.93 7.46
C ALA A 106 15.32 2.57 8.37
N LEU A 107 16.61 2.31 8.11
CA LEU A 107 17.71 2.93 8.84
C LEU A 107 17.76 4.45 8.63
N LEU A 108 17.64 4.92 7.38
CA LEU A 108 17.65 6.36 7.07
C LEU A 108 16.49 7.08 7.77
N THR A 109 15.31 6.47 7.81
CA THR A 109 14.16 7.02 8.53
C THR A 109 14.48 7.18 10.01
N GLY A 110 15.02 6.14 10.67
CA GLY A 110 15.43 6.21 12.07
C GLY A 110 16.49 7.30 12.32
N LEU A 111 17.52 7.37 11.47
CA LEU A 111 18.60 8.36 11.60
C LEU A 111 18.11 9.81 11.40
N PHE A 112 17.24 10.04 10.39
CA PHE A 112 16.74 11.38 10.12
C PHE A 112 15.75 11.89 11.16
N LEU A 113 15.02 10.98 11.81
CA LEU A 113 14.09 11.32 12.89
C LEU A 113 14.77 11.63 14.22
N GLN A 114 16.10 11.48 14.34
CA GLN A 114 16.85 11.87 15.55
C GLN A 114 16.96 13.39 15.71
N ASP A 115 16.85 14.14 14.61
CA ASP A 115 17.02 15.59 14.60
C ASP A 115 15.82 16.27 13.91
N PRO A 116 14.99 17.03 14.65
CA PRO A 116 13.88 17.79 14.07
C PRO A 116 14.29 18.82 13.01
N GLU A 117 15.53 19.28 13.01
CA GLU A 117 16.07 20.23 12.02
C GLU A 117 16.49 19.54 10.69
N THR A 118 16.34 18.23 10.62
CA THR A 118 16.63 17.49 9.38
C THR A 118 15.76 18.01 8.24
N PRO A 119 16.35 18.40 7.09
CA PRO A 119 15.61 19.01 5.99
C PRO A 119 14.64 18.02 5.33
N LEU A 120 13.50 18.53 4.88
CA LEU A 120 12.40 17.77 4.30
C LEU A 120 12.82 16.81 3.16
N TRP A 121 13.75 17.22 2.30
CA TRP A 121 14.19 16.41 1.17
C TRP A 121 14.82 15.06 1.59
N LYS A 122 15.44 14.98 2.78
CA LYS A 122 15.97 13.71 3.31
C LYS A 122 14.84 12.74 3.65
N PHE A 123 13.77 13.24 4.26
CA PHE A 123 12.58 12.44 4.52
C PHE A 123 11.88 12.05 3.22
N GLN A 124 11.81 12.94 2.23
CA GLN A 124 11.29 12.62 0.89
C GLN A 124 12.09 11.50 0.22
N LEU A 125 13.41 11.50 0.34
CA LEU A 125 14.27 10.43 -0.14
C LEU A 125 13.99 9.10 0.58
N ALA A 126 13.90 9.11 1.90
CA ALA A 126 13.59 7.91 2.67
C ALA A 126 12.19 7.36 2.33
N ALA A 127 11.20 8.23 2.16
CA ALA A 127 9.85 7.87 1.73
C ALA A 127 9.84 7.27 0.31
N LEU A 128 10.58 7.87 -0.63
CA LEU A 128 10.76 7.36 -1.98
C LEU A 128 11.31 5.93 -1.98
N LEU A 129 12.38 5.68 -1.22
CA LEU A 129 13.02 4.37 -1.10
C LEU A 129 12.12 3.34 -0.39
N SER A 130 11.29 3.76 0.56
CA SER A 130 10.32 2.90 1.26
C SER A 130 9.31 2.27 0.31
N GLY A 131 9.07 2.88 -0.85
CA GLY A 131 8.21 2.37 -1.91
C GLY A 131 8.61 0.99 -2.44
N ILE A 132 9.86 0.55 -2.24
CA ILE A 132 10.29 -0.83 -2.56
C ILE A 132 9.35 -1.87 -1.94
N GLY A 133 8.85 -1.60 -0.72
CA GLY A 133 7.90 -2.48 -0.04
C GLY A 133 6.57 -2.66 -0.78
N GLY A 134 6.11 -1.63 -1.50
CA GLY A 134 4.94 -1.74 -2.38
C GLY A 134 5.18 -2.73 -3.53
N GLY A 135 6.37 -2.69 -4.15
CA GLY A 135 6.78 -3.61 -5.22
C GLY A 135 6.82 -5.08 -4.76
N ASN A 136 7.17 -5.33 -3.51
CA ASN A 136 7.27 -6.69 -2.95
C ASN A 136 5.96 -7.49 -3.08
N PHE A 137 4.80 -6.84 -3.09
CA PHE A 137 3.52 -7.53 -3.25
C PHE A 137 3.45 -8.28 -4.59
N ALA A 138 3.73 -7.59 -5.70
CA ALA A 138 3.61 -8.18 -7.03
C ALA A 138 4.62 -9.33 -7.21
N ALA A 139 5.87 -9.13 -6.78
CA ALA A 139 6.90 -10.18 -6.83
C ALA A 139 6.54 -11.38 -5.95
N SER A 140 6.08 -11.16 -4.71
CA SER A 140 5.69 -12.22 -3.79
C SER A 140 4.51 -13.03 -4.30
N MET A 141 3.46 -12.37 -4.81
CA MET A 141 2.28 -13.04 -5.38
C MET A 141 2.66 -13.87 -6.61
N SER A 142 3.45 -13.31 -7.53
CA SER A 142 3.96 -14.01 -8.69
C SER A 142 4.79 -15.23 -8.29
N ASN A 143 5.66 -15.10 -7.30
CA ASN A 143 6.49 -16.20 -6.79
C ASN A 143 5.63 -17.35 -6.23
N ILE A 144 4.75 -17.04 -5.28
CA ILE A 144 3.95 -18.07 -4.59
C ILE A 144 2.97 -18.76 -5.56
N SER A 145 2.45 -18.05 -6.56
CA SER A 145 1.58 -18.66 -7.58
C SER A 145 2.25 -19.82 -8.32
N THR A 146 3.58 -19.83 -8.42
CA THR A 146 4.34 -20.86 -9.14
C THR A 146 4.61 -22.11 -8.29
N PHE A 147 4.52 -22.00 -6.96
CA PHE A 147 4.82 -23.09 -6.03
C PHE A 147 3.66 -24.07 -5.81
N PHE A 148 2.41 -23.67 -6.06
CA PHE A 148 1.24 -24.46 -5.70
C PHE A 148 0.46 -24.98 -6.91
N PRO A 149 -0.08 -26.22 -6.84
CA PRO A 149 -0.97 -26.75 -7.86
C PRO A 149 -2.28 -25.95 -7.91
N ARG A 150 -2.97 -25.98 -9.06
CA ARG A 150 -4.20 -25.22 -9.31
C ARG A 150 -5.21 -25.33 -8.19
N ARG A 151 -5.41 -26.56 -7.66
CA ARG A 151 -6.38 -26.86 -6.60
C ARG A 151 -6.09 -26.18 -5.26
N GLN A 152 -4.85 -25.72 -5.01
CA GLN A 152 -4.44 -25.10 -3.75
C GLN A 152 -3.91 -23.67 -3.94
N GLN A 153 -3.76 -23.21 -5.17
CA GLN A 153 -3.19 -21.90 -5.50
C GLN A 153 -4.01 -20.74 -4.90
N GLY A 154 -5.33 -20.82 -4.96
CA GLY A 154 -6.22 -19.80 -4.37
C GLY A 154 -6.01 -19.62 -2.87
N LEU A 155 -5.92 -20.72 -2.12
CA LEU A 155 -5.65 -20.68 -0.68
C LEU A 155 -4.25 -20.11 -0.38
N ALA A 156 -3.22 -20.54 -1.11
CA ALA A 156 -1.85 -20.08 -0.91
C ALA A 156 -1.70 -18.58 -1.20
N LEU A 157 -2.27 -18.11 -2.30
CA LEU A 157 -2.27 -16.68 -2.65
C LEU A 157 -3.12 -15.87 -1.67
N GLY A 158 -4.25 -16.40 -1.23
CA GLY A 158 -5.09 -15.79 -0.21
C GLY A 158 -4.37 -15.62 1.13
N LEU A 159 -3.64 -16.64 1.59
CA LEU A 159 -2.81 -16.57 2.79
C LEU A 159 -1.66 -15.56 2.61
N ASN A 160 -0.93 -15.64 1.50
CA ASN A 160 0.19 -14.73 1.24
C ASN A 160 -0.26 -13.26 1.18
N ALA A 161 -1.31 -12.97 0.42
CA ALA A 161 -1.85 -11.61 0.31
C ALA A 161 -2.52 -11.15 1.61
N GLY A 162 -3.35 -11.98 2.22
CA GLY A 162 -4.09 -11.65 3.43
C GLY A 162 -3.16 -11.35 4.60
N LEU A 163 -2.31 -12.29 4.97
CA LEU A 163 -1.36 -12.14 6.08
C LEU A 163 -0.28 -11.08 5.76
N GLY A 164 0.14 -10.95 4.49
CA GLY A 164 1.04 -9.87 4.08
C GLY A 164 0.44 -8.47 4.32
N ASN A 165 -0.84 -8.28 4.00
CA ASN A 165 -1.53 -7.00 4.22
C ASN A 165 -1.71 -6.65 5.71
N PHE A 166 -1.63 -7.61 6.64
CA PHE A 166 -1.55 -7.31 8.06
C PHE A 166 -0.34 -6.45 8.44
N GLY A 167 0.67 -6.34 7.56
CA GLY A 167 1.79 -5.39 7.73
C GLY A 167 1.33 -3.96 7.95
N VAL A 168 0.23 -3.54 7.34
CA VAL A 168 -0.38 -2.21 7.57
C VAL A 168 -0.82 -2.07 9.01
N THR A 169 -1.60 -3.01 9.51
CA THR A 169 -2.08 -3.03 10.90
C THR A 169 -0.93 -3.18 11.90
N THR A 170 -0.01 -4.12 11.63
CA THR A 170 1.16 -4.37 12.49
C THR A 170 1.99 -3.11 12.65
N MET A 171 2.24 -2.39 11.56
CA MET A 171 2.98 -1.13 11.60
C MET A 171 2.25 -0.07 12.43
N GLN A 172 0.94 0.07 12.26
CA GLN A 172 0.13 1.06 12.98
C GLN A 172 0.00 0.76 14.48
N ILE A 173 0.18 -0.49 14.88
CA ILE A 173 0.25 -0.91 16.29
C ILE A 173 1.68 -0.79 16.84
N LEU A 174 2.65 -1.27 16.08
CA LEU A 174 4.03 -1.40 16.55
C LEU A 174 4.72 -0.03 16.70
N ILE A 175 4.54 0.88 15.73
CA ILE A 175 5.18 2.21 15.78
C ILE A 175 4.82 2.97 17.05
N PRO A 176 3.54 3.22 17.38
CA PRO A 176 3.20 3.92 18.62
C PRO A 176 3.74 3.24 19.88
N THR A 177 3.84 1.91 19.86
CA THR A 177 4.33 1.13 21.00
C THR A 177 5.85 1.30 21.20
N VAL A 178 6.65 1.15 20.14
CA VAL A 178 8.12 1.20 20.25
C VAL A 178 8.64 2.61 20.51
N MET A 179 7.87 3.64 20.20
CA MET A 179 8.24 5.03 20.42
C MET A 179 8.21 5.43 21.90
N THR A 180 7.55 4.66 22.76
CA THR A 180 7.50 4.91 24.20
C THR A 180 8.66 4.29 24.97
N VAL A 181 9.52 3.52 24.31
CA VAL A 181 10.56 2.71 24.96
C VAL A 181 11.92 2.94 24.32
N GLY A 182 12.95 3.17 25.11
CA GLY A 182 14.34 3.35 24.62
C GLY A 182 15.04 2.02 24.26
N ILE A 183 14.42 1.20 23.40
CA ILE A 183 14.89 -0.17 23.06
C ILE A 183 16.20 -0.24 22.30
N PHE A 184 16.57 0.82 21.58
CA PHE A 184 17.82 0.86 20.80
C PHE A 184 18.96 1.60 21.49
N GLY A 185 18.76 2.09 22.73
CA GLY A 185 19.79 2.76 23.52
C GLY A 185 20.50 3.89 22.75
N ALA A 186 21.83 3.91 22.80
CA ALA A 186 22.64 4.94 22.13
C ALA A 186 22.49 4.99 20.60
N ILE A 187 22.03 3.91 19.95
CA ILE A 187 21.79 3.90 18.50
C ILE A 187 20.61 4.81 18.14
N ALA A 188 19.61 4.87 19.04
CA ALA A 188 18.44 5.72 18.82
C ALA A 188 18.74 7.21 19.03
N GLY A 189 19.80 7.57 19.73
CA GLY A 189 20.06 8.94 20.14
C GLY A 189 19.13 9.39 21.28
N ASP A 190 19.05 10.70 21.50
CA ASP A 190 18.25 11.27 22.56
C ASP A 190 16.74 11.25 22.24
N PRO A 191 15.87 11.12 23.25
CA PRO A 191 14.44 11.23 23.06
C PRO A 191 14.03 12.67 22.70
N ILE A 192 12.98 12.80 21.89
CA ILE A 192 12.39 14.08 21.50
C ILE A 192 11.12 14.29 22.34
N ALA A 193 11.01 15.46 22.98
CA ALA A 193 9.82 15.82 23.74
C ALA A 193 8.67 16.17 22.80
N LEU A 194 7.47 15.67 23.11
CA LEU A 194 6.26 16.04 22.38
C LEU A 194 5.90 17.51 22.65
N VAL A 195 5.53 18.25 21.61
CA VAL A 195 5.02 19.62 21.73
C VAL A 195 3.50 19.66 21.94
N ARG A 196 2.82 18.56 21.69
CA ARG A 196 1.39 18.38 21.91
C ARG A 196 1.08 16.96 22.39
N ASP A 197 -0.10 16.78 22.94
CA ASP A 197 -0.57 15.47 23.36
C ASP A 197 -0.65 14.50 22.19
N SER A 198 -0.22 13.30 22.43
CA SER A 198 -0.24 12.19 21.48
C SER A 198 -0.94 10.98 22.09
N GLY A 199 -0.96 9.85 21.41
CA GLY A 199 -1.52 8.61 21.90
C GLY A 199 -0.58 7.43 21.72
N THR A 200 -0.85 6.42 22.52
CA THR A 200 -0.40 5.05 22.28
C THR A 200 -1.58 4.21 21.85
N LEU A 201 -1.36 2.90 21.67
CA LEU A 201 -2.43 1.95 21.40
C LEU A 201 -3.53 1.96 22.49
N ILE A 202 -3.18 2.19 23.75
CA ILE A 202 -4.07 2.03 24.91
C ILE A 202 -4.14 3.30 25.78
N GLY A 203 -3.47 4.39 25.41
CA GLY A 203 -3.41 5.54 26.29
C GLY A 203 -3.05 6.84 25.60
N ARG A 204 -3.03 7.91 26.39
CA ARG A 204 -2.59 9.24 25.98
C ARG A 204 -1.19 9.51 26.53
N ILE A 205 -0.39 10.20 25.77
CA ILE A 205 0.93 10.71 26.17
C ILE A 205 0.81 12.22 26.18
N GLU A 206 1.13 12.82 27.31
CA GLU A 206 1.03 14.28 27.49
C GLU A 206 2.17 15.01 26.77
N ALA A 207 1.91 16.25 26.36
CA ALA A 207 2.93 17.16 25.88
C ALA A 207 4.07 17.28 26.90
N GLY A 208 5.30 17.45 26.42
CA GLY A 208 6.52 17.44 27.25
C GLY A 208 7.09 16.04 27.53
N THR A 209 6.35 14.96 27.24
CA THR A 209 6.86 13.59 27.44
C THR A 209 7.95 13.27 26.41
N PRO A 210 9.13 12.78 26.85
CA PRO A 210 10.19 12.32 25.96
C PRO A 210 9.76 11.07 25.19
N THR A 211 9.90 11.05 23.88
CA THR A 211 9.57 9.92 23.00
C THR A 211 10.71 9.60 22.03
N TYR A 212 10.78 8.36 21.62
CA TYR A 212 11.78 7.85 20.66
C TYR A 212 11.14 7.65 19.29
N ILE A 213 10.73 8.74 18.62
CA ILE A 213 10.11 8.69 17.28
C ILE A 213 10.99 7.95 16.26
N GLN A 214 12.29 8.04 16.38
CA GLN A 214 13.30 7.38 15.54
C GLN A 214 13.20 5.83 15.60
N ASN A 215 12.64 5.26 16.66
CA ASN A 215 12.39 3.82 16.75
C ASN A 215 11.41 3.34 15.68
N ALA A 216 10.58 4.22 15.12
CA ALA A 216 9.68 3.91 14.02
C ALA A 216 10.43 3.42 12.76
N GLY A 217 11.67 3.84 12.55
CA GLY A 217 12.54 3.35 11.49
C GLY A 217 13.37 2.14 11.92
N PHE A 218 14.06 2.24 13.05
CA PHE A 218 15.02 1.21 13.50
C PHE A 218 14.38 -0.15 13.77
N ILE A 219 13.14 -0.20 14.23
CA ILE A 219 12.43 -1.47 14.49
C ILE A 219 12.32 -2.32 13.22
N TRP A 220 12.05 -1.69 12.08
CA TRP A 220 11.95 -2.42 10.82
C TRP A 220 13.31 -2.92 10.33
N ALA A 221 14.38 -2.14 10.49
CA ALA A 221 15.72 -2.61 10.17
C ALA A 221 16.10 -3.85 11.01
N ALA A 222 15.79 -3.83 12.32
CA ALA A 222 16.04 -4.96 13.21
C ALA A 222 15.26 -6.24 12.80
N VAL A 223 14.00 -6.09 12.36
CA VAL A 223 13.17 -7.22 11.92
C VAL A 223 13.56 -7.71 10.52
N LEU A 224 13.94 -6.81 9.61
CA LEU A 224 14.29 -7.15 8.24
C LEU A 224 15.59 -7.99 8.14
N ILE A 225 16.61 -7.74 8.97
CA ILE A 225 17.89 -8.46 8.93
C ILE A 225 17.70 -9.98 9.05
N PRO A 226 17.01 -10.52 10.08
CA PRO A 226 16.76 -11.95 10.18
C PRO A 226 15.87 -12.48 9.05
N LEU A 227 14.90 -11.69 8.56
CA LEU A 227 14.02 -12.10 7.46
C LEU A 227 14.76 -12.21 6.12
N VAL A 228 15.67 -11.29 5.83
CA VAL A 228 16.57 -11.37 4.67
C VAL A 228 17.42 -12.64 4.74
N THR A 229 17.97 -12.93 5.90
CA THR A 229 18.75 -14.16 6.13
C THR A 229 17.89 -15.41 5.92
N LEU A 230 16.67 -15.41 6.46
CA LEU A 230 15.73 -16.52 6.30
C LEU A 230 15.32 -16.70 4.82
N ALA A 231 15.07 -15.61 4.09
CA ALA A 231 14.76 -15.68 2.66
C ALA A 231 15.93 -16.29 1.85
N TRP A 232 17.17 -15.88 2.12
CA TRP A 232 18.33 -16.38 1.43
C TRP A 232 18.58 -17.87 1.64
N PHE A 233 18.52 -18.34 2.88
CA PHE A 233 18.84 -19.72 3.23
C PHE A 233 17.65 -20.68 3.10
N GLY A 234 16.43 -20.19 3.23
CA GLY A 234 15.21 -21.01 3.30
C GLY A 234 14.39 -21.08 2.02
N MET A 235 14.43 -20.06 1.15
CA MET A 235 13.65 -20.05 -0.09
C MET A 235 14.39 -20.73 -1.26
N ASN A 236 13.62 -21.07 -2.31
CA ASN A 236 14.14 -21.72 -3.51
C ASN A 236 13.90 -20.85 -4.76
N ASN A 237 14.80 -20.98 -5.74
CA ASN A 237 14.48 -20.61 -7.13
C ASN A 237 13.94 -21.84 -7.85
N LEU A 238 12.97 -21.62 -8.74
CA LEU A 238 12.41 -22.63 -9.64
C LEU A 238 12.97 -22.39 -11.04
N LYS A 239 14.05 -23.09 -11.41
CA LYS A 239 14.73 -22.89 -12.71
C LYS A 239 13.82 -23.08 -13.92
N PRO A 240 12.92 -24.09 -13.96
CA PRO A 240 12.01 -24.27 -15.08
C PRO A 240 11.07 -23.06 -15.33
N LEU A 241 10.78 -22.31 -14.28
CA LEU A 241 9.89 -21.15 -14.32
C LEU A 241 10.62 -19.80 -14.35
N SER A 242 11.96 -19.85 -14.31
CA SER A 242 12.84 -18.68 -14.38
C SER A 242 13.89 -18.86 -15.50
N PRO A 243 13.44 -18.98 -16.77
CA PRO A 243 14.33 -19.35 -17.89
C PRO A 243 15.41 -18.30 -18.19
N ASP A 244 15.20 -17.07 -17.75
CA ASP A 244 16.15 -15.97 -17.97
C ASP A 244 17.13 -15.78 -16.80
N MET A 245 17.04 -16.62 -15.77
CA MET A 245 17.96 -16.62 -14.64
C MET A 245 19.30 -17.27 -15.03
N THR A 246 20.36 -16.47 -15.15
CA THR A 246 21.68 -16.93 -15.56
C THR A 246 22.68 -17.08 -14.40
N GLY A 247 22.36 -16.55 -13.23
CA GLY A 247 23.17 -16.60 -12.01
C GLY A 247 22.72 -15.58 -10.98
N THR A 248 23.16 -15.70 -9.75
CA THR A 248 22.70 -14.84 -8.64
C THR A 248 23.04 -13.37 -8.86
N LEU A 249 24.29 -13.05 -9.18
CA LEU A 249 24.75 -11.66 -9.36
C LEU A 249 24.07 -11.01 -10.57
N SER A 250 23.93 -11.75 -11.68
CA SER A 250 23.20 -11.30 -12.85
C SER A 250 21.72 -11.06 -12.53
N SER A 251 21.10 -11.93 -11.72
CA SER A 251 19.71 -11.76 -11.26
C SER A 251 19.55 -10.48 -10.44
N PHE A 252 20.49 -10.21 -9.53
CA PHE A 252 20.48 -8.97 -8.74
C PHE A 252 20.61 -7.73 -9.64
N GLY A 253 21.52 -7.74 -10.61
CA GLY A 253 21.66 -6.65 -11.59
C GLY A 253 20.36 -6.41 -12.37
N LYS A 254 19.67 -7.47 -12.79
CA LYS A 254 18.38 -7.36 -13.50
C LYS A 254 17.28 -6.77 -12.61
N VAL A 255 17.16 -7.20 -11.35
CA VAL A 255 16.19 -6.65 -10.39
C VAL A 255 16.46 -5.17 -10.13
N LEU A 256 17.74 -4.80 -9.88
CA LEU A 256 18.14 -3.41 -9.69
C LEU A 256 17.87 -2.54 -10.93
N GLY A 257 18.15 -3.07 -12.12
CA GLY A 257 17.86 -2.38 -13.39
C GLY A 257 16.37 -2.12 -13.58
N LEU A 258 15.52 -3.12 -13.31
CA LEU A 258 14.05 -2.98 -13.38
C LEU A 258 13.52 -1.98 -12.34
N TYR A 259 14.01 -2.04 -11.11
CA TYR A 259 13.64 -1.04 -10.10
C TYR A 259 14.21 0.35 -10.43
N GLY A 260 15.40 0.42 -11.04
CA GLY A 260 15.97 1.68 -11.53
C GLY A 260 15.05 2.40 -12.51
N ILE A 261 14.40 1.67 -13.41
CA ILE A 261 13.38 2.23 -14.33
C ILE A 261 12.21 2.79 -13.53
N GLY A 262 11.66 2.04 -12.58
CA GLY A 262 10.54 2.49 -11.75
C GLY A 262 10.90 3.70 -10.88
N PHE A 263 12.09 3.75 -10.31
CA PHE A 263 12.57 4.92 -9.57
C PHE A 263 12.75 6.13 -10.48
N LEU A 264 13.35 5.96 -11.65
CA LEU A 264 13.55 7.05 -12.61
C LEU A 264 12.21 7.69 -13.00
N THR A 265 11.21 6.87 -13.33
CA THR A 265 9.89 7.36 -13.72
C THR A 265 9.14 8.01 -12.54
N SER A 266 9.30 7.48 -11.33
CA SER A 266 8.76 8.07 -10.10
C SER A 266 9.38 9.45 -9.82
N VAL A 267 10.71 9.57 -9.93
CA VAL A 267 11.42 10.85 -9.72
C VAL A 267 11.02 11.88 -10.76
N ILE A 268 10.94 11.50 -12.04
CA ILE A 268 10.46 12.40 -13.10
C ILE A 268 9.05 12.88 -12.81
N GLY A 269 8.14 11.98 -12.48
CA GLY A 269 6.75 12.33 -12.17
C GLY A 269 6.63 13.22 -10.93
N LEU A 270 7.38 12.92 -9.86
CA LEU A 270 7.42 13.76 -8.65
C LEU A 270 8.00 15.15 -8.94
N TYR A 271 9.07 15.25 -9.71
CA TYR A 271 9.67 16.53 -10.08
C TYR A 271 8.70 17.42 -10.87
N LEU A 272 7.90 16.83 -11.75
CA LEU A 272 6.88 17.57 -12.49
C LEU A 272 5.65 17.92 -11.64
N PHE A 273 5.35 17.12 -10.62
CA PHE A 273 4.18 17.29 -9.76
C PHE A 273 4.43 18.21 -8.56
N LEU A 274 5.56 18.04 -7.85
CA LEU A 274 5.83 18.79 -6.62
C LEU A 274 6.06 20.28 -6.93
N PRO A 275 5.61 21.19 -6.05
CA PRO A 275 5.86 22.62 -6.21
C PRO A 275 7.34 22.98 -5.95
N ALA A 276 7.73 24.18 -6.35
CA ALA A 276 9.03 24.73 -6.00
C ALA A 276 9.21 24.82 -4.46
N PRO A 277 10.43 24.63 -3.93
CA PRO A 277 11.71 24.42 -4.64
C PRO A 277 11.99 22.97 -5.05
N THR A 278 11.16 22.00 -4.64
CA THR A 278 11.42 20.56 -4.86
C THR A 278 11.12 20.12 -6.28
N GLY A 279 10.19 20.77 -6.97
CA GLY A 279 9.79 20.44 -8.33
C GLY A 279 9.27 21.64 -9.11
N LEU A 280 8.57 21.36 -10.22
CA LEU A 280 8.04 22.37 -11.14
C LEU A 280 6.57 22.73 -10.88
N GLY A 281 5.78 21.86 -10.25
CA GLY A 281 4.35 22.08 -9.97
C GLY A 281 3.47 22.25 -11.22
N VAL A 282 3.87 21.65 -12.37
CA VAL A 282 3.19 21.84 -13.66
C VAL A 282 2.11 20.80 -13.94
N MET A 283 1.93 19.81 -13.07
CA MET A 283 0.99 18.71 -13.25
C MET A 283 0.09 18.53 -12.03
N ASN A 284 -1.15 18.13 -12.28
CA ASN A 284 -2.01 17.61 -11.21
C ASN A 284 -1.72 16.12 -10.93
N VAL A 285 -2.24 15.63 -9.80
CA VAL A 285 -2.01 14.27 -9.32
C VAL A 285 -2.40 13.18 -10.34
N PHE A 286 -3.49 13.36 -11.08
CA PHE A 286 -3.97 12.36 -12.04
C PHE A 286 -3.09 12.30 -13.28
N VAL A 287 -2.70 13.47 -13.81
CA VAL A 287 -1.78 13.56 -14.96
C VAL A 287 -0.42 12.95 -14.60
N ALA A 288 0.08 13.21 -13.40
CA ALA A 288 1.33 12.62 -12.91
C ALA A 288 1.27 11.09 -12.87
N VAL A 289 0.18 10.51 -12.33
CA VAL A 289 -0.01 9.03 -12.30
C VAL A 289 -0.04 8.44 -13.70
N VAL A 290 -0.82 9.02 -14.62
CA VAL A 290 -0.90 8.53 -16.00
C VAL A 290 0.44 8.61 -16.70
N LEU A 291 1.15 9.73 -16.57
CA LEU A 291 2.49 9.92 -17.15
C LEU A 291 3.46 8.86 -16.64
N ILE A 292 3.52 8.65 -15.32
CA ILE A 292 4.44 7.68 -14.71
C ILE A 292 4.12 6.27 -15.19
N CYS A 293 2.85 5.87 -15.20
CA CYS A 293 2.43 4.56 -15.72
C CYS A 293 2.87 4.37 -17.17
N VAL A 294 2.54 5.31 -18.04
CA VAL A 294 2.88 5.25 -19.47
C VAL A 294 4.39 5.23 -19.66
N LEU A 295 5.12 6.12 -19.01
CA LEU A 295 6.58 6.20 -19.13
C LEU A 295 7.25 4.92 -18.63
N THR A 296 6.77 4.34 -17.52
CA THR A 296 7.28 3.07 -16.99
C THR A 296 7.05 1.94 -18.01
N LEU A 297 5.85 1.81 -18.56
CA LEU A 297 5.55 0.77 -19.57
C LEU A 297 6.39 0.95 -20.84
N VAL A 298 6.56 2.19 -21.30
CA VAL A 298 7.37 2.51 -22.48
C VAL A 298 8.83 2.10 -22.23
N LEU A 299 9.43 2.51 -21.12
CA LEU A 299 10.82 2.16 -20.81
C LEU A 299 10.99 0.64 -20.64
N LEU A 300 10.05 -0.05 -20.00
CA LEU A 300 10.07 -1.51 -19.89
C LEU A 300 9.98 -2.20 -21.26
N ARG A 301 9.22 -1.63 -22.20
CA ARG A 301 9.07 -2.17 -23.55
C ARG A 301 10.34 -2.09 -24.37
N PHE A 302 11.18 -1.09 -24.11
CA PHE A 302 12.45 -0.88 -24.81
C PHE A 302 13.65 -1.60 -24.21
N ILE A 303 13.45 -2.42 -23.17
CA ILE A 303 14.53 -3.26 -22.62
C ILE A 303 14.95 -4.27 -23.70
N PRO A 304 16.24 -4.35 -24.06
CA PRO A 304 16.70 -5.26 -25.10
C PRO A 304 16.73 -6.73 -24.63
N GLY A 305 16.68 -7.65 -25.61
CA GLY A 305 16.86 -9.09 -25.41
C GLY A 305 15.64 -9.79 -24.82
N ARG A 306 15.85 -11.00 -24.28
CA ARG A 306 14.78 -11.89 -23.79
C ARG A 306 13.82 -11.25 -22.78
N VAL A 307 14.32 -10.32 -21.97
CA VAL A 307 13.48 -9.57 -21.01
C VAL A 307 12.44 -8.74 -21.77
N GLY A 308 12.85 -8.00 -22.79
CA GLY A 308 11.95 -7.21 -23.63
C GLY A 308 10.94 -8.08 -24.38
N ASP A 309 11.33 -9.25 -24.88
CA ASP A 309 10.43 -10.19 -25.56
C ASP A 309 9.38 -10.74 -24.59
N SER A 310 9.78 -11.10 -23.38
CA SER A 310 8.86 -11.53 -22.32
C SER A 310 7.85 -10.43 -21.96
N MET A 311 8.30 -9.17 -21.86
CA MET A 311 7.44 -8.01 -21.62
C MET A 311 6.42 -7.80 -22.74
N ALA A 312 6.86 -7.88 -24.00
CA ALA A 312 5.99 -7.70 -25.15
C ALA A 312 4.81 -8.68 -25.17
N ASN A 313 5.08 -9.95 -24.85
CA ASN A 313 4.04 -10.97 -24.78
C ASN A 313 3.03 -10.70 -23.63
N GLN A 314 3.49 -10.20 -22.50
CA GLN A 314 2.62 -9.89 -21.36
C GLN A 314 1.77 -8.63 -21.60
N PHE A 315 2.23 -7.69 -22.42
CA PHE A 315 1.46 -6.48 -22.80
C PHE A 315 0.22 -6.76 -23.65
N ALA A 316 0.03 -8.00 -24.14
CA ALA A 316 -1.19 -8.40 -24.83
C ALA A 316 -2.45 -8.20 -23.98
N ILE A 317 -2.36 -8.20 -22.64
CA ILE A 317 -3.48 -7.95 -21.72
C ILE A 317 -4.14 -6.57 -21.94
N PHE A 318 -3.39 -5.57 -22.40
CA PHE A 318 -3.92 -4.21 -22.63
C PHE A 318 -4.89 -4.08 -23.81
N LYS A 319 -4.96 -5.10 -24.67
CA LYS A 319 -5.95 -5.17 -25.77
C LYS A 319 -7.34 -5.59 -25.28
N ASP A 320 -7.43 -6.17 -24.08
CA ASP A 320 -8.69 -6.65 -23.52
C ASP A 320 -9.37 -5.55 -22.70
N LYS A 321 -10.63 -5.24 -23.05
CA LYS A 321 -11.47 -4.26 -22.34
C LYS A 321 -11.71 -4.64 -20.87
N HIS A 322 -11.72 -5.94 -20.54
CA HIS A 322 -11.90 -6.39 -19.17
C HIS A 322 -10.69 -6.09 -18.28
N THR A 323 -9.48 -6.01 -18.85
CA THR A 323 -8.30 -5.52 -18.11
C THR A 323 -8.54 -4.11 -17.59
N TRP A 324 -9.06 -3.21 -18.41
CA TRP A 324 -9.32 -1.83 -18.00
C TRP A 324 -10.48 -1.69 -17.02
N SER A 325 -11.60 -2.40 -17.25
CA SER A 325 -12.72 -2.37 -16.31
C SER A 325 -12.34 -2.94 -14.95
N MET A 326 -11.58 -4.05 -14.91
CA MET A 326 -11.11 -4.63 -13.65
C MET A 326 -10.06 -3.75 -12.96
N THR A 327 -9.24 -3.03 -13.72
CA THR A 327 -8.31 -2.03 -13.15
C THR A 327 -9.07 -0.96 -12.39
N ILE A 328 -10.11 -0.37 -12.98
CA ILE A 328 -10.93 0.66 -12.33
C ILE A 328 -11.66 0.09 -11.10
N LEU A 329 -12.25 -1.10 -11.20
CA LEU A 329 -12.91 -1.75 -10.07
C LEU A 329 -11.94 -2.13 -8.95
N TYR A 330 -10.68 -2.41 -9.27
CA TYR A 330 -9.68 -2.68 -8.24
C TYR A 330 -9.15 -1.39 -7.59
N ILE A 331 -9.16 -0.26 -8.29
CA ILE A 331 -8.94 1.06 -7.68
C ILE A 331 -10.05 1.36 -6.65
N LEU A 332 -11.33 1.10 -6.98
CA LEU A 332 -12.43 1.21 -6.04
C LEU A 332 -12.16 0.45 -4.74
N THR A 333 -11.70 -0.79 -4.82
CA THR A 333 -11.55 -1.66 -3.65
C THR A 333 -10.18 -1.52 -3.00
N PHE A 334 -9.11 -1.97 -3.65
CA PHE A 334 -7.76 -1.95 -3.09
C PHE A 334 -7.16 -0.54 -3.05
N GLY A 335 -7.41 0.27 -4.07
CA GLY A 335 -6.92 1.65 -4.11
C GLY A 335 -7.44 2.47 -2.93
N SER A 336 -8.73 2.32 -2.61
CA SER A 336 -9.35 2.99 -1.46
C SER A 336 -8.81 2.43 -0.14
N PHE A 337 -8.69 1.09 -0.01
CA PHE A 337 -8.11 0.47 1.19
C PHE A 337 -6.74 1.04 1.52
N ILE A 338 -5.82 1.03 0.54
CA ILE A 338 -4.45 1.45 0.76
C ILE A 338 -4.33 2.98 0.92
N GLY A 339 -5.13 3.72 0.16
CA GLY A 339 -5.17 5.18 0.22
C GLY A 339 -5.64 5.69 1.58
N TYR A 340 -6.73 5.13 2.09
CA TYR A 340 -7.23 5.49 3.42
C TYR A 340 -6.31 4.99 4.53
N SER A 341 -5.71 3.81 4.39
CA SER A 341 -4.71 3.32 5.36
C SER A 341 -3.53 4.27 5.52
N MET A 342 -3.14 4.96 4.44
CA MET A 342 -2.05 5.91 4.42
C MET A 342 -2.48 7.30 4.93
N ALA A 343 -3.65 7.78 4.52
CA ALA A 343 -4.09 9.15 4.77
C ALA A 343 -4.84 9.33 6.10
N LEU A 344 -5.54 8.30 6.58
CA LEU A 344 -6.45 8.41 7.72
C LEU A 344 -5.77 8.83 9.03
N PRO A 345 -4.57 8.32 9.41
CA PRO A 345 -3.94 8.72 10.66
C PRO A 345 -3.71 10.23 10.75
N LEU A 346 -3.09 10.81 9.70
CA LEU A 346 -2.88 12.25 9.65
C LEU A 346 -4.19 13.02 9.47
N GLY A 347 -5.14 12.47 8.71
CA GLY A 347 -6.48 13.02 8.53
C GLY A 347 -7.24 13.19 9.85
N ILE A 348 -7.24 12.17 10.72
CA ILE A 348 -7.83 12.23 12.06
C ILE A 348 -7.18 13.38 12.86
N THR A 349 -5.85 13.43 12.87
CA THR A 349 -5.10 14.44 13.62
C THR A 349 -5.42 15.86 13.15
N VAL A 350 -5.51 16.08 11.84
CA VAL A 350 -5.74 17.41 11.27
C VAL A 350 -7.20 17.86 11.39
N ILE A 351 -8.17 16.94 11.27
CA ILE A 351 -9.60 17.27 11.35
C ILE A 351 -10.05 17.47 12.78
N PHE A 352 -9.70 16.53 13.67
CA PHE A 352 -10.17 16.51 15.06
C PHE A 352 -9.18 17.12 16.05
N GLY A 353 -7.92 17.26 15.69
CA GLY A 353 -6.86 17.83 16.55
C GLY A 353 -6.93 19.35 16.69
N TYR A 354 -7.84 20.00 15.97
CA TYR A 354 -8.02 21.45 16.01
C TYR A 354 -9.51 21.78 16.12
N THR A 355 -9.83 22.84 16.88
CA THR A 355 -11.17 23.41 17.00
C THR A 355 -11.23 24.79 16.35
N SER A 356 -12.36 25.14 15.81
CA SER A 356 -12.61 26.46 15.20
C SER A 356 -13.11 27.42 16.27
N VAL A 357 -12.36 28.47 16.57
CA VAL A 357 -12.71 29.51 17.56
C VAL A 357 -12.70 30.86 16.88
N GLU A 358 -13.69 31.70 17.21
CA GLU A 358 -13.73 33.08 16.76
C GLU A 358 -12.86 33.96 17.68
N VAL A 359 -11.81 34.54 17.12
CA VAL A 359 -10.90 35.46 17.82
C VAL A 359 -10.93 36.80 17.08
N GLU A 360 -11.39 37.86 17.73
CA GLU A 360 -11.49 39.21 17.16
C GLU A 360 -12.30 39.28 15.83
N GLY A 361 -13.33 38.47 15.71
CA GLY A 361 -14.19 38.41 14.50
C GLY A 361 -13.61 37.55 13.35
N VAL A 362 -12.48 36.89 13.57
CA VAL A 362 -11.85 36.00 12.60
C VAL A 362 -11.87 34.55 13.13
N MET A 363 -12.34 33.61 12.32
CA MET A 363 -12.29 32.18 12.66
C MET A 363 -10.85 31.67 12.58
N GLN A 364 -10.34 31.20 13.71
CA GLN A 364 -9.00 30.60 13.82
C GLN A 364 -9.11 29.17 14.26
N ARG A 365 -8.19 28.34 13.81
CA ARG A 365 -8.05 26.95 14.27
C ARG A 365 -7.00 26.85 15.34
N VAL A 366 -7.42 26.50 16.55
CA VAL A 366 -6.55 26.30 17.72
C VAL A 366 -6.54 24.81 18.09
N GLU A 367 -5.52 24.39 18.84
CA GLU A 367 -5.44 23.00 19.29
C GLU A 367 -6.64 22.58 20.14
N ASN A 368 -7.15 21.37 19.85
CA ASN A 368 -8.24 20.76 20.61
C ASN A 368 -7.69 19.90 21.75
N PRO A 369 -7.86 20.29 23.01
CA PRO A 369 -7.35 19.52 24.15
C PRO A 369 -8.06 18.16 24.29
N ASN A 370 -9.24 17.98 23.71
CA ASN A 370 -10.03 16.76 23.74
C ASN A 370 -9.89 15.93 22.45
N ALA A 371 -8.86 16.22 21.64
CA ALA A 371 -8.64 15.53 20.38
C ALA A 371 -8.52 14.01 20.54
N PRO A 372 -9.21 13.20 19.72
CA PRO A 372 -8.97 11.78 19.67
C PRO A 372 -7.59 11.49 19.07
N SER A 373 -6.86 10.55 19.66
CA SER A 373 -5.55 10.16 19.14
C SER A 373 -5.68 9.27 17.89
N ALA A 374 -5.13 9.72 16.77
CA ALA A 374 -5.05 8.92 15.56
C ALA A 374 -4.30 7.59 15.80
N LEU A 375 -3.27 7.60 16.62
CA LEU A 375 -2.44 6.43 16.91
C LEU A 375 -3.19 5.33 17.68
N THR A 376 -4.25 5.70 18.41
CA THR A 376 -5.12 4.75 19.11
C THR A 376 -6.12 4.07 18.18
N TYR A 377 -6.61 4.75 17.15
CA TYR A 377 -7.75 4.27 16.38
C TYR A 377 -7.44 3.89 14.92
N ALA A 378 -6.37 4.42 14.32
CA ALA A 378 -6.12 4.26 12.89
C ALA A 378 -5.93 2.80 12.43
N TRP A 379 -5.35 1.96 13.28
CA TRP A 379 -5.09 0.54 12.97
C TRP A 379 -6.35 -0.31 12.82
N ILE A 380 -7.49 0.10 13.40
CA ILE A 380 -8.74 -0.67 13.40
C ILE A 380 -9.30 -0.83 11.97
N GLY A 381 -9.20 0.22 11.16
CA GLY A 381 -9.65 0.20 9.78
C GLY A 381 -8.95 -0.86 8.92
N PRO A 382 -7.62 -0.78 8.74
CA PRO A 382 -6.87 -1.79 8.00
C PRO A 382 -7.01 -3.21 8.57
N PHE A 383 -7.13 -3.35 9.89
CA PHE A 383 -7.38 -4.63 10.54
C PHE A 383 -8.69 -5.27 10.07
N ILE A 384 -9.80 -4.53 10.15
CA ILE A 384 -11.11 -4.99 9.67
C ILE A 384 -11.06 -5.29 8.17
N GLY A 385 -10.50 -4.37 7.37
CA GLY A 385 -10.40 -4.55 5.93
C GLY A 385 -9.57 -5.77 5.51
N ALA A 386 -8.54 -6.14 6.28
CA ALA A 386 -7.76 -7.34 6.02
C ALA A 386 -8.51 -8.62 6.44
N LEU A 387 -9.14 -8.63 7.62
CA LEU A 387 -9.86 -9.79 8.15
C LEU A 387 -11.09 -10.18 7.31
N ILE A 388 -11.79 -9.20 6.74
CA ILE A 388 -13.05 -9.43 6.05
C ILE A 388 -12.88 -9.90 4.60
N ARG A 389 -11.63 -9.95 4.07
CA ARG A 389 -11.36 -10.41 2.68
C ARG A 389 -11.77 -11.85 2.42
N PRO A 390 -11.45 -12.86 3.28
CA PRO A 390 -11.91 -14.23 3.08
C PRO A 390 -13.43 -14.35 3.06
N PRO A 391 -14.21 -13.76 3.99
CA PRO A 391 -15.65 -13.63 3.88
C PRO A 391 -16.13 -13.01 2.56
N GLY A 392 -15.44 -11.96 2.06
CA GLY A 392 -15.73 -11.33 0.77
C GLY A 392 -15.56 -12.30 -0.41
N GLY A 393 -14.50 -13.09 -0.41
CA GLY A 393 -14.29 -14.17 -1.39
C GLY A 393 -15.41 -15.21 -1.34
N TRP A 394 -15.76 -15.70 -0.16
CA TRP A 394 -16.86 -16.66 0.03
C TRP A 394 -18.23 -16.11 -0.44
N LEU A 395 -18.54 -14.85 -0.12
CA LEU A 395 -19.76 -14.20 -0.63
C LEU A 395 -19.75 -14.15 -2.17
N SER A 396 -18.58 -13.89 -2.77
CA SER A 396 -18.44 -13.82 -4.22
C SER A 396 -18.57 -15.18 -4.89
N ASP A 397 -18.13 -16.25 -4.24
CA ASP A 397 -18.36 -17.62 -4.74
C ASP A 397 -19.84 -18.00 -4.73
N LYS A 398 -20.58 -17.49 -3.75
CA LYS A 398 -22.01 -17.78 -3.60
C LYS A 398 -22.92 -16.95 -4.52
N PHE A 399 -22.64 -15.64 -4.65
CA PHE A 399 -23.52 -14.69 -5.34
C PHE A 399 -22.96 -14.20 -6.68
N GLY A 400 -21.70 -14.48 -7.00
CA GLY A 400 -20.97 -13.93 -8.13
C GLY A 400 -20.18 -12.66 -7.74
N GLY A 401 -18.99 -12.53 -8.30
CA GLY A 401 -18.08 -11.43 -7.93
C GLY A 401 -18.63 -10.06 -8.23
N SER A 402 -19.30 -9.88 -9.38
CA SER A 402 -19.80 -8.57 -9.80
C SER A 402 -21.02 -8.11 -9.00
N ILE A 403 -21.90 -9.01 -8.53
CA ILE A 403 -23.00 -8.63 -7.62
C ILE A 403 -22.42 -8.15 -6.29
N VAL A 404 -21.45 -8.85 -5.72
CA VAL A 404 -20.80 -8.44 -4.47
C VAL A 404 -20.08 -7.10 -4.65
N THR A 405 -19.36 -6.90 -5.76
CA THR A 405 -18.73 -5.61 -6.09
C THR A 405 -19.76 -4.49 -6.22
N GLN A 406 -20.96 -4.78 -6.75
CA GLN A 406 -22.04 -3.80 -6.84
C GLN A 406 -22.53 -3.34 -5.45
N TRP A 407 -22.73 -4.29 -4.53
CA TRP A 407 -23.12 -3.97 -3.14
C TRP A 407 -22.04 -3.16 -2.43
N VAL A 408 -20.78 -3.58 -2.59
CA VAL A 408 -19.62 -2.84 -2.06
C VAL A 408 -19.60 -1.41 -2.57
N ALA A 409 -19.73 -1.21 -3.87
CA ALA A 409 -19.73 0.13 -4.47
C ALA A 409 -20.87 1.01 -3.92
N ALA A 410 -22.10 0.46 -3.79
CA ALA A 410 -23.24 1.18 -3.23
C ALA A 410 -22.98 1.60 -1.77
N VAL A 411 -22.47 0.69 -0.94
CA VAL A 411 -22.11 0.99 0.46
C VAL A 411 -21.03 2.07 0.51
N MET A 412 -20.01 1.99 -0.34
CA MET A 412 -18.92 2.98 -0.37
C MET A 412 -19.39 4.36 -0.83
N VAL A 413 -20.33 4.46 -1.78
CA VAL A 413 -20.94 5.74 -2.18
C VAL A 413 -21.62 6.40 -0.97
N ILE A 414 -22.50 5.66 -0.30
CA ILE A 414 -23.28 6.19 0.82
C ILE A 414 -22.36 6.54 2.00
N ALA A 415 -21.47 5.63 2.38
CA ALA A 415 -20.59 5.83 3.53
C ALA A 415 -19.60 6.97 3.29
N SER A 416 -19.03 7.12 2.08
CA SER A 416 -18.11 8.22 1.78
C SER A 416 -18.81 9.57 1.77
N ALA A 417 -20.02 9.67 1.24
CA ALA A 417 -20.83 10.89 1.32
C ALA A 417 -21.14 11.25 2.77
N ALA A 418 -21.50 10.26 3.60
CA ALA A 418 -21.77 10.47 5.01
C ALA A 418 -20.50 10.89 5.79
N VAL A 419 -19.34 10.27 5.50
CA VAL A 419 -18.05 10.69 6.08
C VAL A 419 -17.74 12.13 5.70
N GLY A 420 -17.91 12.51 4.42
CA GLY A 420 -17.69 13.90 3.98
C GLY A 420 -18.55 14.88 4.78
N TYR A 421 -19.85 14.59 4.95
CA TYR A 421 -20.74 15.43 5.74
C TYR A 421 -20.28 15.55 7.21
N VAL A 422 -19.91 14.45 7.85
CA VAL A 422 -19.38 14.45 9.23
C VAL A 422 -18.06 15.22 9.32
N MET A 423 -17.17 15.08 8.33
CA MET A 423 -15.93 15.86 8.26
C MET A 423 -16.17 17.36 8.19
N MET A 424 -17.16 17.79 7.38
CA MET A 424 -17.56 19.18 7.30
C MET A 424 -18.04 19.71 8.67
N LEU A 425 -18.92 18.97 9.35
CA LEU A 425 -19.42 19.35 10.66
C LEU A 425 -18.29 19.43 11.69
N ALA A 426 -17.41 18.45 11.72
CA ALA A 426 -16.27 18.41 12.65
C ALA A 426 -15.29 19.57 12.40
N TYR A 427 -14.98 19.84 11.12
CA TYR A 427 -13.99 20.86 10.75
C TYR A 427 -14.46 22.28 11.12
N GLN A 428 -15.75 22.54 11.11
CA GLN A 428 -16.37 23.83 11.44
C GLN A 428 -16.73 23.96 12.93
N SER A 429 -16.65 22.88 13.70
CA SER A 429 -17.14 22.83 15.07
C SER A 429 -16.12 23.38 16.09
N GLN A 430 -16.65 23.95 17.18
CA GLN A 430 -15.88 24.26 18.40
C GLN A 430 -15.60 23.02 19.26
N THR A 431 -16.32 21.91 19.02
CA THR A 431 -16.19 20.63 19.72
C THR A 431 -16.15 19.47 18.71
N PRO A 432 -15.11 19.38 17.86
CA PRO A 432 -15.05 18.40 16.78
C PRO A 432 -15.06 16.94 17.29
N GLU A 433 -14.57 16.67 18.49
CA GLU A 433 -14.51 15.34 19.09
C GLU A 433 -15.87 14.66 19.22
N GLN A 434 -16.97 15.43 19.32
CA GLN A 434 -18.33 14.86 19.39
C GLN A 434 -18.74 14.10 18.10
N TYR A 435 -18.12 14.43 16.98
CA TYR A 435 -18.36 13.79 15.67
C TYR A 435 -17.44 12.59 15.42
N PHE A 436 -16.41 12.39 16.28
CA PHE A 436 -15.37 11.39 16.02
C PHE A 436 -15.93 9.96 15.97
N PHE A 437 -16.79 9.60 16.90
CA PHE A 437 -17.31 8.24 16.97
C PHE A 437 -18.08 7.85 15.69
N ILE A 438 -18.97 8.72 15.20
CA ILE A 438 -19.73 8.46 13.97
C ILE A 438 -18.80 8.46 12.74
N PHE A 439 -17.83 9.36 12.70
CA PHE A 439 -16.78 9.37 11.68
C PHE A 439 -16.03 8.04 11.64
N LEU A 440 -15.57 7.54 12.79
CA LEU A 440 -14.84 6.29 12.90
C LEU A 440 -15.70 5.11 12.41
N VAL A 441 -16.94 4.98 12.88
CA VAL A 441 -17.85 3.91 12.46
C VAL A 441 -18.07 3.91 10.95
N LEU A 442 -18.30 5.06 10.35
CA LEU A 442 -18.46 5.19 8.89
C LEU A 442 -17.19 4.79 8.13
N PHE A 443 -16.01 5.19 8.62
CA PHE A 443 -14.75 4.74 8.04
C PHE A 443 -14.53 3.23 8.19
N LEU A 444 -14.91 2.63 9.31
CA LEU A 444 -14.82 1.17 9.49
C LEU A 444 -15.75 0.44 8.51
N ILE A 445 -16.93 0.99 8.20
CA ILE A 445 -17.82 0.47 7.16
C ILE A 445 -17.13 0.54 5.78
N ILE A 446 -16.46 1.65 5.46
CA ILE A 446 -15.70 1.78 4.21
C ILE A 446 -14.58 0.73 4.16
N PHE A 447 -13.80 0.56 5.23
CA PHE A 447 -12.74 -0.45 5.28
C PHE A 447 -13.28 -1.87 5.13
N ALA A 448 -14.40 -2.20 5.78
CA ALA A 448 -15.07 -3.47 5.60
C ALA A 448 -15.53 -3.69 4.14
N ALA A 449 -16.15 -2.68 3.54
CA ALA A 449 -16.56 -2.72 2.14
C ALA A 449 -15.37 -2.92 1.20
N THR A 450 -14.25 -2.18 1.40
CA THR A 450 -13.03 -2.37 0.60
C THR A 450 -12.45 -3.78 0.75
N GLY A 451 -12.47 -4.35 1.94
CA GLY A 451 -12.01 -5.71 2.20
C GLY A 451 -12.84 -6.76 1.46
N ILE A 452 -14.17 -6.69 1.56
CA ILE A 452 -15.09 -7.56 0.81
C ILE A 452 -14.87 -7.40 -0.69
N GLY A 453 -14.75 -6.17 -1.16
CA GLY A 453 -14.51 -5.84 -2.56
C GLY A 453 -13.17 -6.35 -3.10
N ASN A 454 -12.12 -6.38 -2.29
CA ASN A 454 -10.85 -7.00 -2.66
C ASN A 454 -11.03 -8.52 -2.94
N GLY A 455 -11.79 -9.23 -2.13
CA GLY A 455 -12.13 -10.63 -2.36
C GLY A 455 -12.93 -10.81 -3.65
N SER A 456 -13.95 -9.99 -3.89
CA SER A 456 -14.82 -10.09 -5.05
C SER A 456 -14.11 -9.79 -6.38
N THR A 457 -13.25 -8.77 -6.42
CA THR A 457 -12.52 -8.40 -7.64
C THR A 457 -11.46 -9.43 -8.01
N PHE A 458 -10.74 -10.01 -7.03
CA PHE A 458 -9.80 -11.10 -7.30
C PHE A 458 -10.52 -12.32 -7.90
N ARG A 459 -11.65 -12.71 -7.33
CA ARG A 459 -12.46 -13.81 -7.83
C ARG A 459 -12.95 -13.54 -9.26
N THR A 460 -13.44 -12.34 -9.53
CA THR A 460 -13.91 -11.92 -10.86
C THR A 460 -12.80 -12.02 -11.92
N ILE A 461 -11.59 -11.56 -11.64
CA ILE A 461 -10.44 -11.71 -12.55
C ILE A 461 -10.14 -13.19 -12.81
N GLY A 462 -10.15 -14.03 -11.77
CA GLY A 462 -9.90 -15.46 -11.89
C GLY A 462 -10.94 -16.21 -12.74
N VAL A 463 -12.17 -15.70 -12.85
CA VAL A 463 -13.24 -16.27 -13.70
C VAL A 463 -13.15 -15.76 -15.14
N ILE A 464 -12.85 -14.48 -15.34
CA ILE A 464 -12.78 -13.88 -16.68
C ILE A 464 -11.57 -14.39 -17.47
N TYR A 465 -10.41 -14.53 -16.82
CA TYR A 465 -9.15 -14.79 -17.46
C TYR A 465 -8.68 -16.25 -17.30
N ASN A 466 -8.06 -16.78 -18.34
CA ASN A 466 -7.35 -18.03 -18.22
C ASN A 466 -6.11 -17.89 -17.33
N ARG A 467 -5.48 -19.02 -16.96
CA ARG A 467 -4.36 -19.06 -16.01
C ARG A 467 -3.15 -18.24 -16.46
N GLU A 468 -2.89 -18.17 -17.76
CA GLU A 468 -1.72 -17.47 -18.31
C GLU A 468 -1.91 -15.95 -18.26
N GLN A 469 -3.13 -15.48 -18.42
CA GLN A 469 -3.51 -14.07 -18.44
C GLN A 469 -3.82 -13.52 -17.06
N ALA A 470 -4.41 -14.32 -16.16
CA ALA A 470 -4.84 -13.87 -14.85
C ALA A 470 -3.70 -13.26 -14.01
N GLY A 471 -2.51 -13.86 -14.03
CA GLY A 471 -1.34 -13.35 -13.31
C GLY A 471 -0.91 -11.95 -13.75
N PRO A 472 -0.61 -11.71 -15.04
CA PRO A 472 -0.31 -10.39 -15.57
C PRO A 472 -1.41 -9.35 -15.33
N VAL A 473 -2.70 -9.72 -15.45
CA VAL A 473 -3.83 -8.82 -15.18
C VAL A 473 -3.89 -8.44 -13.71
N LEU A 474 -3.75 -9.41 -12.79
CA LEU A 474 -3.67 -9.14 -11.35
C LEU A 474 -2.48 -8.26 -10.99
N GLY A 475 -1.31 -8.50 -11.59
CA GLY A 475 -0.12 -7.68 -11.43
C GLY A 475 -0.38 -6.22 -11.82
N TRP A 476 -0.87 -6.00 -13.03
CA TRP A 476 -1.20 -4.67 -13.55
C TRP A 476 -2.29 -3.97 -12.73
N THR A 477 -3.44 -4.63 -12.50
CA THR A 477 -4.55 -4.03 -11.73
C THR A 477 -4.12 -3.66 -10.32
N SER A 478 -3.29 -4.50 -9.68
CA SER A 478 -2.78 -4.21 -8.34
C SER A 478 -1.76 -3.06 -8.32
N ALA A 479 -0.98 -2.90 -9.39
CA ALA A 479 -0.04 -1.79 -9.51
C ALA A 479 -0.78 -0.46 -9.65
N VAL A 480 -1.75 -0.39 -10.57
CA VAL A 480 -2.53 0.84 -10.79
C VAL A 480 -3.37 1.19 -9.55
N ALA A 481 -4.03 0.21 -8.94
CA ALA A 481 -4.80 0.45 -7.73
C ALA A 481 -3.94 0.94 -6.56
N ALA A 482 -2.69 0.51 -6.46
CA ALA A 482 -1.77 0.95 -5.41
C ALA A 482 -1.46 2.46 -5.43
N TYR A 483 -1.67 3.14 -6.57
CA TYR A 483 -1.59 4.61 -6.62
C TYR A 483 -2.64 5.31 -5.73
N GLY A 484 -3.64 4.59 -5.22
CA GLY A 484 -4.50 5.10 -4.15
C GLY A 484 -3.71 5.61 -2.95
N ALA A 485 -2.58 4.98 -2.61
CA ALA A 485 -1.68 5.42 -1.54
C ALA A 485 -0.97 6.76 -1.83
N PHE A 486 -0.93 7.18 -3.09
CA PHE A 486 -0.45 8.51 -3.51
C PHE A 486 -1.60 9.50 -3.64
N VAL A 487 -2.65 9.12 -4.35
CA VAL A 487 -3.76 10.00 -4.72
C VAL A 487 -4.57 10.44 -3.51
N ALA A 488 -4.90 9.51 -2.59
CA ALA A 488 -5.77 9.84 -1.46
C ALA A 488 -5.14 10.84 -0.48
N PRO A 489 -3.86 10.68 -0.03
CA PRO A 489 -3.21 11.68 0.82
C PRO A 489 -3.11 13.07 0.16
N ILE A 490 -2.81 13.12 -1.14
CA ILE A 490 -2.71 14.40 -1.88
C ILE A 490 -4.08 15.10 -1.92
N ILE A 491 -5.14 14.40 -2.35
CA ILE A 491 -6.48 14.98 -2.43
C ILE A 491 -6.96 15.45 -1.05
N ILE A 492 -6.81 14.63 -0.02
CA ILE A 492 -7.21 14.98 1.34
C ILE A 492 -6.39 16.19 1.83
N GLY A 493 -5.07 16.18 1.63
CA GLY A 493 -4.19 17.27 2.04
C GLY A 493 -4.50 18.59 1.34
N GLU A 494 -4.81 18.56 0.03
CA GLU A 494 -5.21 19.76 -0.73
C GLU A 494 -6.54 20.32 -0.22
N GLN A 495 -7.53 19.47 0.04
CA GLN A 495 -8.84 19.90 0.54
C GLN A 495 -8.77 20.42 1.99
N VAL A 496 -7.95 19.79 2.84
CA VAL A 496 -7.68 20.31 4.19
C VAL A 496 -7.04 21.69 4.13
N ARG A 497 -6.05 21.89 3.25
CA ARG A 497 -5.42 23.21 3.05
C ARG A 497 -6.42 24.25 2.53
N GLY A 498 -7.36 23.82 1.69
CA GLY A 498 -8.43 24.67 1.17
C GLY A 498 -9.55 24.96 2.18
N GLY A 499 -9.54 24.34 3.36
CA GLY A 499 -10.59 24.50 4.37
C GLY A 499 -11.90 23.72 4.08
N THR A 500 -11.85 22.80 3.12
CA THR A 500 -12.99 22.03 2.62
C THR A 500 -12.71 20.53 2.57
N PRO A 501 -12.31 19.88 3.70
CA PRO A 501 -11.88 18.49 3.72
C PRO A 501 -12.96 17.50 3.22
N GLU A 502 -14.24 17.86 3.34
CA GLU A 502 -15.38 17.08 2.88
C GLU A 502 -15.39 16.82 1.37
N TYR A 503 -14.85 17.73 0.57
CA TYR A 503 -14.86 17.57 -0.89
C TYR A 503 -13.98 16.41 -1.37
N ALA A 504 -12.96 16.04 -0.61
CA ALA A 504 -12.20 14.82 -0.89
C ALA A 504 -13.13 13.58 -0.87
N MET A 505 -13.95 13.45 0.17
CA MET A 505 -14.84 12.30 0.34
C MET A 505 -16.02 12.34 -0.63
N TYR A 506 -16.53 13.51 -0.98
CA TYR A 506 -17.56 13.65 -2.02
C TYR A 506 -17.01 13.28 -3.40
N GLY A 507 -15.76 13.67 -3.71
CA GLY A 507 -15.07 13.25 -4.93
C GLY A 507 -14.89 11.73 -5.01
N PHE A 508 -14.52 11.09 -3.92
CA PHE A 508 -14.44 9.62 -3.85
C PHE A 508 -15.82 8.98 -4.00
N ALA A 509 -16.87 9.52 -3.38
CA ALA A 509 -18.24 9.01 -3.54
C ALA A 509 -18.70 9.06 -5.00
N VAL A 510 -18.41 10.15 -5.73
CA VAL A 510 -18.68 10.26 -7.17
C VAL A 510 -17.91 9.19 -7.96
N PHE A 511 -16.62 9.00 -7.67
CA PHE A 511 -15.82 7.95 -8.29
C PHE A 511 -16.41 6.56 -8.06
N TYR A 512 -16.88 6.26 -6.84
CA TYR A 512 -17.49 4.97 -6.52
C TYR A 512 -18.82 4.76 -7.24
N ALA A 513 -19.62 5.82 -7.41
CA ALA A 513 -20.84 5.79 -8.22
C ALA A 513 -20.53 5.47 -9.70
N LEU A 514 -19.46 6.06 -10.26
CA LEU A 514 -19.02 5.74 -11.61
C LEU A 514 -18.54 4.28 -11.73
N CYS A 515 -17.83 3.77 -10.73
CA CYS A 515 -17.44 2.35 -10.67
C CYS A 515 -18.67 1.43 -10.60
N MET A 516 -19.71 1.81 -9.86
CA MET A 516 -20.97 1.07 -9.77
C MET A 516 -21.66 0.98 -11.14
N ILE A 517 -21.70 2.09 -11.89
CA ILE A 517 -22.23 2.13 -13.27
C ILE A 517 -21.38 1.25 -14.19
N LEU A 518 -20.06 1.36 -14.11
CA LEU A 518 -19.12 0.56 -14.91
C LEU A 518 -19.33 -0.94 -14.68
N ASN A 519 -19.39 -1.35 -13.41
CA ASN A 519 -19.59 -2.75 -13.04
C ASN A 519 -20.93 -3.29 -13.57
N TRP A 520 -22.01 -2.51 -13.40
CA TRP A 520 -23.31 -2.86 -13.95
C TRP A 520 -23.25 -3.01 -15.47
N TRP A 521 -22.63 -2.06 -16.17
CA TRP A 521 -22.55 -2.05 -17.63
C TRP A 521 -21.79 -3.25 -18.20
N PHE A 522 -20.68 -3.62 -17.59
CA PHE A 522 -19.83 -4.70 -18.09
C PHE A 522 -20.33 -6.08 -17.69
N TYR A 523 -20.95 -6.23 -16.47
CA TYR A 523 -21.13 -7.54 -15.87
C TYR A 523 -22.55 -7.85 -15.37
N LEU A 524 -23.42 -6.88 -15.18
CA LEU A 524 -24.73 -7.11 -14.54
C LEU A 524 -25.95 -6.80 -15.44
N ARG A 525 -25.81 -5.96 -16.46
CA ARG A 525 -26.92 -5.67 -17.38
C ARG A 525 -27.35 -6.95 -18.13
N PRO A 526 -28.58 -7.04 -18.69
CA PRO A 526 -29.11 -8.23 -19.39
C PRO A 526 -28.16 -8.74 -20.48
N ASN A 527 -27.56 -7.84 -21.26
CA ASN A 527 -26.60 -8.13 -22.35
C ASN A 527 -25.17 -7.80 -21.93
N ALA A 528 -24.78 -8.16 -20.70
CA ALA A 528 -23.42 -7.96 -20.22
C ALA A 528 -22.40 -8.77 -21.03
N TYR A 529 -21.17 -8.26 -21.14
CA TYR A 529 -20.08 -8.94 -21.85
C TYR A 529 -19.70 -10.28 -21.22
N VAL A 530 -19.69 -10.34 -19.89
CA VAL A 530 -19.60 -11.57 -19.09
C VAL A 530 -20.65 -11.41 -17.99
N LYS A 531 -21.50 -12.41 -17.81
CA LYS A 531 -22.61 -12.29 -16.86
C LYS A 531 -22.20 -12.72 -15.47
N ASN A 532 -22.13 -11.75 -14.55
CA ASN A 532 -21.84 -11.93 -13.13
C ASN A 532 -20.66 -12.90 -12.86
N PRO A 533 -19.48 -12.62 -13.40
CA PRO A 533 -18.31 -13.46 -13.21
C PRO A 533 -17.89 -13.56 -11.74
#